data_1fd35b51d956cf7850efa38ed0ce7895
#
_entry.id   1fd35b51d956cf7850efa38ed0ce7895
#
_cell.length_a   1.000
_cell.length_b   1.000
_cell.length_c   1.000
_cell.angle_alpha   90.00
_cell.angle_beta   90.00
_cell.angle_gamma   90.00
#
_symmetry.space_group_name_H-M   'P 1'
#
loop_
_entity.id
_entity.type
_entity.pdbx_description
1 polymer ?
#
loop_
_entity_poly.entity_id
_entity_poly.type
_entity_poly.pdbx_seq_one_letter_code
_entity_poly.pdbx_strand_id
1 'polypeptide(L)'
;MKTVSRVLFAVALVLLPGCKSLPGYRVTRVLDDVETYINDRPDSALAVLRGLDSTVVRGRALRARFALLHTMALDKCYEDITVPGLLEDATAWFSRHGSPDDRMKAYYYQGRIQQDKGYLKEAAIAFSQAEYYAEEATDTHAVALLYNAFASIYDAVHNTQKELEYVEKELSVMKESGDPMYYSALGNLAMVYHTRKDWALADSLYQKAISHSDAYPHALAIYLSNYARMKLLHSEKDPQGAIDLLNRKREISSGVLSPKEVGAYAYALDLLGNRKTADALIDRLQALPDASRSEVVSWLYRISLSRGDQTRALTYLRAMLDVEYEEVVETLSDSVSQALQDYYVQKAQQERERKLQQGVLGLSTIVLLLLLAIVLLLRERRLRLERDRLISIRAALEQDLREQENRTEIYSSELSSRIELLRKQMQQERLDRLRNSGRYGYWLWMEQNSRFSDKEVVRALRKDLQEICAIEQDYRALERRLDRELDGLFSRLKEDLGLNGKTQEERFLCFWLTGLWADMIAELMGITTNNVYVKTYRLEDRIRHLNNPEYLPLLKKKPINTD
;
A
#
# COMPACT_ATOMS: atom_id res chain seq x y z
N MET A 1 25.58 -41.25 53.96
CA MET A 1 25.32 -40.85 52.58
C MET A 1 24.26 -41.66 51.82
N LYS A 2 24.17 -42.98 52.02
CA LYS A 2 23.16 -43.81 51.29
C LYS A 2 21.71 -43.61 51.76
N THR A 3 21.45 -43.15 52.98
CA THR A 3 20.11 -42.87 53.52
C THR A 3 19.57 -41.54 53.09
N VAL A 4 20.40 -40.49 52.97
CA VAL A 4 19.97 -39.14 52.44
C VAL A 4 19.62 -39.20 50.96
N SER A 5 20.36 -39.97 50.15
CA SER A 5 20.07 -40.18 48.74
C SER A 5 18.75 -40.93 48.51
N ARG A 6 18.41 -41.91 49.41
CA ARG A 6 17.12 -42.64 49.33
C ARG A 6 15.93 -41.78 49.74
N VAL A 7 16.10 -40.87 50.68
CA VAL A 7 15.05 -39.92 51.09
C VAL A 7 14.84 -38.86 50.04
N LEU A 8 15.90 -38.34 49.42
CA LEU A 8 15.78 -37.40 48.28
C LEU A 8 15.15 -38.05 47.05
N PHE A 9 15.43 -39.33 46.77
CA PHE A 9 14.82 -40.08 45.69
C PHE A 9 13.33 -40.39 45.95
N ALA A 10 12.99 -40.71 47.20
CA ALA A 10 11.61 -40.94 47.62
C ALA A 10 10.78 -39.64 47.62
N VAL A 11 11.35 -38.50 48.01
CA VAL A 11 10.72 -37.18 47.93
C VAL A 11 10.53 -36.74 46.47
N ALA A 12 11.50 -37.03 45.58
CA ALA A 12 11.37 -36.79 44.16
C ALA A 12 10.26 -37.66 43.52
N LEU A 13 10.09 -38.91 43.96
CA LEU A 13 9.04 -39.81 43.43
C LEU A 13 7.62 -39.46 43.92
N VAL A 14 7.50 -38.84 45.11
CA VAL A 14 6.20 -38.37 45.65
C VAL A 14 5.75 -37.06 45.01
N LEU A 15 6.68 -36.29 44.43
CA LEU A 15 6.36 -35.02 43.72
C LEU A 15 5.92 -35.23 42.26
N LEU A 16 6.13 -36.41 41.68
CA LEU A 16 5.82 -36.69 40.29
C LEU A 16 4.32 -36.89 39.94
N PRO A 17 3.44 -37.40 40.83
CA PRO A 17 2.01 -37.50 40.51
C PRO A 17 1.23 -36.19 40.67
N GLY A 18 1.74 -35.23 41.44
CA GLY A 18 1.05 -33.97 41.73
C GLY A 18 1.03 -32.95 40.60
N CYS A 19 1.93 -33.08 39.62
CA CYS A 19 2.03 -32.08 38.52
C CYS A 19 0.85 -32.12 37.54
N LYS A 20 0.12 -33.24 37.46
CA LYS A 20 -1.01 -33.38 36.53
C LYS A 20 -2.31 -32.68 37.00
N SER A 21 -2.38 -32.26 38.26
CA SER A 21 -3.54 -31.58 38.82
C SER A 21 -3.37 -30.06 38.97
N LEU A 22 -2.21 -29.52 38.61
CA LEU A 22 -1.95 -28.09 38.68
C LEU A 22 -2.75 -27.35 37.58
N PRO A 23 -3.41 -26.23 37.91
CA PRO A 23 -4.17 -25.44 36.91
C PRO A 23 -3.37 -25.12 35.66
N GLY A 24 -2.07 -24.82 35.76
CA GLY A 24 -1.17 -24.56 34.64
C GLY A 24 -1.00 -25.76 33.70
N TYR A 25 -0.98 -27.00 34.19
CA TYR A 25 -0.89 -28.20 33.35
C TYR A 25 -2.14 -28.42 32.49
N ARG A 26 -3.32 -28.14 33.06
CA ARG A 26 -4.58 -28.20 32.30
C ARG A 26 -4.61 -27.18 31.18
N VAL A 27 -4.20 -25.94 31.46
CA VAL A 27 -4.12 -24.88 30.45
C VAL A 27 -3.14 -25.25 29.34
N THR A 28 -1.94 -25.72 29.68
CA THR A 28 -0.94 -26.17 28.70
C THR A 28 -1.53 -27.20 27.76
N ARG A 29 -2.20 -28.23 28.30
CA ARG A 29 -2.81 -29.29 27.50
C ARG A 29 -3.91 -28.76 26.57
N VAL A 30 -4.74 -27.83 27.05
CA VAL A 30 -5.77 -27.21 26.21
C VAL A 30 -5.14 -26.40 25.08
N LEU A 31 -4.06 -25.66 25.35
CA LEU A 31 -3.34 -24.91 24.31
C LEU A 31 -2.63 -25.86 23.33
N ASP A 32 -2.05 -26.98 23.81
CA ASP A 32 -1.48 -28.02 22.95
C ASP A 32 -2.54 -28.62 22.01
N ASP A 33 -3.71 -28.96 22.57
CA ASP A 33 -4.82 -29.51 21.78
C ASP A 33 -5.33 -28.47 20.74
N VAL A 34 -5.52 -27.21 21.13
CA VAL A 34 -5.95 -26.13 20.24
C VAL A 34 -4.97 -25.95 19.07
N GLU A 35 -3.67 -25.96 19.34
CA GLU A 35 -2.64 -25.76 18.34
C GLU A 35 -2.67 -26.84 17.24
N THR A 36 -3.12 -28.07 17.57
CA THR A 36 -3.20 -29.15 16.58
C THR A 36 -4.29 -28.96 15.52
N TYR A 37 -5.35 -28.20 15.84
CA TYR A 37 -6.51 -28.06 14.93
C TYR A 37 -6.92 -26.64 14.60
N ILE A 38 -6.22 -25.63 15.12
CA ILE A 38 -6.56 -24.22 14.90
C ILE A 38 -6.57 -23.82 13.43
N ASN A 39 -5.76 -24.48 12.61
CA ASN A 39 -5.74 -24.23 11.16
C ASN A 39 -6.99 -24.79 10.46
N ASP A 40 -7.48 -25.94 10.89
CA ASP A 40 -8.60 -26.64 10.25
C ASP A 40 -9.96 -26.24 10.80
N ARG A 41 -10.00 -25.86 12.09
CA ARG A 41 -11.24 -25.53 12.82
C ARG A 41 -11.05 -24.30 13.71
N PRO A 42 -10.82 -23.12 13.11
CA PRO A 42 -10.54 -21.88 13.87
C PRO A 42 -11.71 -21.47 14.76
N ASP A 43 -12.96 -21.65 14.33
CA ASP A 43 -14.16 -21.36 15.16
C ASP A 43 -14.17 -22.17 16.44
N SER A 44 -13.86 -23.46 16.35
CA SER A 44 -13.78 -24.34 17.53
C SER A 44 -12.62 -23.93 18.44
N ALA A 45 -11.46 -23.58 17.87
CA ALA A 45 -10.32 -23.08 18.61
C ALA A 45 -10.65 -21.78 19.36
N LEU A 46 -11.30 -20.84 18.67
CA LEU A 46 -11.73 -19.57 19.27
C LEU A 46 -12.74 -19.77 20.40
N ALA A 47 -13.72 -20.64 20.22
CA ALA A 47 -14.69 -20.97 21.26
C ALA A 47 -14.01 -21.55 22.52
N VAL A 48 -13.05 -22.47 22.35
CA VAL A 48 -12.27 -23.04 23.46
C VAL A 48 -11.43 -21.99 24.15
N LEU A 49 -10.73 -21.14 23.38
CA LEU A 49 -9.87 -20.09 23.94
C LEU A 49 -10.69 -19.02 24.70
N ARG A 50 -11.87 -18.65 24.20
CA ARG A 50 -12.80 -17.75 24.91
C ARG A 50 -13.39 -18.36 26.18
N GLY A 51 -13.54 -19.67 26.20
CA GLY A 51 -14.00 -20.40 27.39
C GLY A 51 -12.95 -20.56 28.49
N LEU A 52 -11.68 -20.25 28.21
CA LEU A 52 -10.62 -20.29 29.21
C LEU A 52 -10.71 -19.08 30.14
N ASP A 53 -10.82 -19.34 31.45
CA ASP A 53 -10.72 -18.30 32.48
C ASP A 53 -9.29 -17.70 32.46
N SER A 54 -9.17 -16.42 32.16
CA SER A 54 -7.90 -15.69 32.11
C SER A 54 -7.11 -15.76 33.45
N THR A 55 -7.81 -15.99 34.59
CA THR A 55 -7.19 -16.08 35.90
C THR A 55 -6.38 -17.37 36.08
N VAL A 56 -6.67 -18.42 35.29
CA VAL A 56 -5.94 -19.70 35.33
C VAL A 56 -4.72 -19.70 34.38
N VAL A 57 -4.64 -18.76 33.43
CA VAL A 57 -3.51 -18.60 32.52
C VAL A 57 -2.38 -17.85 33.23
N ARG A 58 -1.61 -18.60 34.04
CA ARG A 58 -0.56 -18.03 34.92
C ARG A 58 0.83 -18.24 34.32
N GLY A 59 1.67 -17.22 34.50
CA GLY A 59 3.06 -17.21 34.01
C GLY A 59 3.18 -16.59 32.61
N ARG A 60 4.34 -15.98 32.37
CA ARG A 60 4.57 -15.20 31.12
C ARG A 60 4.49 -16.08 29.87
N ALA A 61 5.06 -17.29 29.92
CA ALA A 61 5.07 -18.24 28.80
C ALA A 61 3.66 -18.66 28.39
N LEU A 62 2.81 -19.06 29.35
CA LEU A 62 1.43 -19.48 29.05
C LEU A 62 0.57 -18.32 28.56
N ARG A 63 0.74 -17.12 29.14
CA ARG A 63 0.04 -15.92 28.64
C ARG A 63 0.43 -15.56 27.23
N ALA A 64 1.74 -15.62 26.93
CA ALA A 64 2.25 -15.35 25.59
C ALA A 64 1.66 -16.35 24.56
N ARG A 65 1.67 -17.65 24.91
CA ARG A 65 1.13 -18.69 24.04
C ARG A 65 -0.38 -18.55 23.85
N PHE A 66 -1.11 -18.30 24.94
CA PHE A 66 -2.55 -18.03 24.86
C PHE A 66 -2.86 -16.83 23.98
N ALA A 67 -2.15 -15.71 24.16
CA ALA A 67 -2.34 -14.50 23.37
C ALA A 67 -2.08 -14.75 21.88
N LEU A 68 -1.00 -15.49 21.55
CA LEU A 68 -0.69 -15.84 20.16
C LEU A 68 -1.80 -16.70 19.55
N LEU A 69 -2.19 -17.81 20.19
CA LEU A 69 -3.23 -18.70 19.68
C LEU A 69 -4.59 -18.01 19.60
N HIS A 70 -4.90 -17.13 20.56
CA HIS A 70 -6.14 -16.36 20.56
C HIS A 70 -6.18 -15.37 19.38
N THR A 71 -5.08 -14.64 19.13
CA THR A 71 -4.95 -13.76 17.97
C THR A 71 -5.05 -14.55 16.66
N MET A 72 -4.38 -15.72 16.59
CA MET A 72 -4.49 -16.62 15.44
C MET A 72 -5.94 -17.03 15.16
N ALA A 73 -6.67 -17.44 16.21
CA ALA A 73 -8.05 -17.87 16.06
C ALA A 73 -8.97 -16.71 15.64
N LEU A 74 -8.79 -15.51 16.20
CA LEU A 74 -9.54 -14.32 15.81
C LEU A 74 -9.31 -13.98 14.34
N ASP A 75 -8.04 -13.89 13.90
CA ASP A 75 -7.70 -13.58 12.50
C ASP A 75 -8.29 -14.60 11.52
N LYS A 76 -8.19 -15.89 11.84
CA LYS A 76 -8.75 -16.97 11.01
C LYS A 76 -10.29 -17.00 10.98
N CYS A 77 -10.93 -16.47 12.01
CA CYS A 77 -12.38 -16.29 12.07
C CYS A 77 -12.84 -14.94 11.50
N TYR A 78 -11.93 -14.14 10.98
CA TYR A 78 -12.20 -12.77 10.47
C TYR A 78 -12.81 -11.85 11.53
N GLU A 79 -12.43 -12.03 12.79
CA GLU A 79 -12.83 -11.17 13.89
C GLU A 79 -11.75 -10.10 14.16
N ASP A 80 -12.14 -9.02 14.83
CA ASP A 80 -11.27 -7.89 15.14
C ASP A 80 -10.06 -8.28 15.99
N ILE A 81 -8.87 -8.14 15.44
CA ILE A 81 -7.58 -8.37 16.10
C ILE A 81 -6.90 -7.07 16.55
N THR A 82 -7.52 -5.90 16.33
CA THR A 82 -6.89 -4.60 16.61
C THR A 82 -6.96 -4.18 18.07
N VAL A 83 -7.48 -5.05 18.94
CA VAL A 83 -7.62 -4.81 20.39
C VAL A 83 -6.27 -4.48 21.02
N PRO A 84 -6.13 -3.32 21.71
CA PRO A 84 -4.89 -2.93 22.34
C PRO A 84 -4.37 -3.95 23.35
N GLY A 85 -3.07 -4.22 23.34
CA GLY A 85 -2.43 -5.13 24.29
C GLY A 85 -2.63 -6.62 24.00
N LEU A 86 -3.33 -6.97 22.91
CA LEU A 86 -3.66 -8.37 22.63
C LEU A 86 -2.42 -9.26 22.45
N LEU A 87 -1.39 -8.79 21.77
CA LEU A 87 -0.21 -9.58 21.37
C LEU A 87 1.14 -9.00 21.80
N GLU A 88 1.22 -7.76 22.28
CA GLU A 88 2.49 -7.05 22.51
C GLU A 88 3.40 -7.79 23.51
N ASP A 89 2.84 -8.22 24.65
CA ASP A 89 3.57 -9.00 25.66
C ASP A 89 4.01 -10.37 25.11
N ALA A 90 3.21 -10.99 24.23
CA ALA A 90 3.53 -12.26 23.60
C ALA A 90 4.69 -12.11 22.62
N THR A 91 4.69 -11.11 21.77
CA THR A 91 5.78 -10.82 20.83
C THR A 91 7.09 -10.57 21.59
N ALA A 92 7.05 -9.76 22.65
CA ALA A 92 8.22 -9.51 23.51
C ALA A 92 8.75 -10.77 24.20
N TRP A 93 7.87 -11.71 24.54
CA TRP A 93 8.26 -13.01 25.11
C TRP A 93 8.90 -13.91 24.05
N PHE A 94 8.20 -14.15 22.94
CA PHE A 94 8.65 -15.09 21.90
C PHE A 94 9.93 -14.63 21.20
N SER A 95 10.16 -13.31 21.05
CA SER A 95 11.43 -12.80 20.51
C SER A 95 12.67 -13.31 21.24
N ARG A 96 12.53 -13.67 22.53
CA ARG A 96 13.64 -14.13 23.39
C ARG A 96 13.62 -15.63 23.65
N HIS A 97 12.44 -16.26 23.69
CA HIS A 97 12.26 -17.62 24.23
C HIS A 97 11.57 -18.58 23.25
N GLY A 98 11.04 -18.09 22.12
CA GLY A 98 10.31 -18.90 21.17
C GLY A 98 11.22 -19.72 20.25
N SER A 99 10.67 -20.79 19.69
CA SER A 99 11.22 -21.46 18.50
C SER A 99 11.24 -20.50 17.30
N PRO A 100 11.91 -20.81 16.19
CA PRO A 100 11.79 -20.03 14.94
C PRO A 100 10.34 -19.86 14.50
N ASP A 101 9.53 -20.93 14.56
CA ASP A 101 8.09 -20.88 14.23
C ASP A 101 7.31 -19.93 15.14
N ASP A 102 7.54 -20.00 16.48
CA ASP A 102 6.88 -19.11 17.44
C ASP A 102 7.22 -17.64 17.19
N ARG A 103 8.50 -17.35 16.95
CA ARG A 103 8.98 -15.99 16.67
C ARG A 103 8.38 -15.47 15.38
N MET A 104 8.42 -16.27 14.34
CA MET A 104 7.84 -15.92 13.04
C MET A 104 6.35 -15.62 13.18
N LYS A 105 5.57 -16.52 13.82
CA LYS A 105 4.13 -16.33 14.02
C LYS A 105 3.82 -15.10 14.87
N ALA A 106 4.58 -14.86 15.94
CA ALA A 106 4.36 -13.69 16.80
C ALA A 106 4.56 -12.38 16.05
N TYR A 107 5.63 -12.26 15.26
CA TYR A 107 5.85 -11.08 14.43
C TYR A 107 4.87 -10.99 13.25
N TYR A 108 4.49 -12.12 12.66
CA TYR A 108 3.46 -12.17 11.61
C TYR A 108 2.14 -11.60 12.11
N TYR A 109 1.63 -12.08 13.26
CA TYR A 109 0.37 -11.57 13.81
C TYR A 109 0.46 -10.14 14.34
N GLN A 110 1.65 -9.71 14.78
CA GLN A 110 1.89 -8.30 15.07
C GLN A 110 1.74 -7.47 13.79
N GLY A 111 2.29 -7.94 12.67
CA GLY A 111 2.13 -7.31 11.37
C GLY A 111 0.68 -7.28 10.90
N ARG A 112 -0.06 -8.38 11.07
CA ARG A 112 -1.49 -8.46 10.75
C ARG A 112 -2.31 -7.43 11.53
N ILE A 113 -2.07 -7.29 12.83
CA ILE A 113 -2.72 -6.27 13.66
C ILE A 113 -2.44 -4.86 13.14
N GLN A 114 -1.20 -4.56 12.73
CA GLN A 114 -0.87 -3.25 12.18
C GLN A 114 -1.52 -3.05 10.79
N GLN A 115 -1.56 -4.08 9.97
CA GLN A 115 -2.20 -4.04 8.66
C GLN A 115 -3.71 -3.75 8.78
N ASP A 116 -4.41 -4.40 9.71
CA ASP A 116 -5.82 -4.18 9.96
C ASP A 116 -6.12 -2.78 10.53
N LYS A 117 -5.15 -2.18 11.23
CA LYS A 117 -5.20 -0.77 11.64
C LYS A 117 -4.90 0.23 10.52
N GLY A 118 -4.51 -0.25 9.34
CA GLY A 118 -4.07 0.59 8.22
C GLY A 118 -2.62 1.07 8.32
N TYR A 119 -1.85 0.62 9.30
CA TYR A 119 -0.45 1.01 9.49
C TYR A 119 0.47 0.10 8.67
N LEU A 120 0.42 0.28 7.34
CA LEU A 120 1.12 -0.59 6.38
C LEU A 120 2.62 -0.65 6.60
N LYS A 121 3.21 0.43 7.06
CA LYS A 121 4.64 0.53 7.36
C LYS A 121 5.04 -0.32 8.56
N GLU A 122 4.34 -0.18 9.66
CA GLU A 122 4.55 -0.96 10.88
C GLU A 122 4.28 -2.44 10.61
N ALA A 123 3.27 -2.74 9.78
CA ALA A 123 2.99 -4.08 9.30
C ALA A 123 4.18 -4.66 8.53
N ALA A 124 4.73 -3.92 7.56
CA ALA A 124 5.88 -4.34 6.76
C ALA A 124 7.13 -4.59 7.62
N ILE A 125 7.36 -3.76 8.66
CA ILE A 125 8.46 -3.98 9.61
C ILE A 125 8.27 -5.28 10.38
N ALA A 126 7.09 -5.51 10.92
CA ALA A 126 6.80 -6.72 11.67
C ALA A 126 6.90 -7.97 10.78
N PHE A 127 6.41 -7.90 9.53
CA PHE A 127 6.57 -8.99 8.56
C PHE A 127 8.04 -9.22 8.20
N SER A 128 8.87 -8.18 8.08
CA SER A 128 10.31 -8.33 7.85
C SER A 128 11.00 -9.02 9.03
N GLN A 129 10.56 -8.74 10.26
CA GLN A 129 11.04 -9.46 11.44
C GLN A 129 10.59 -10.93 11.43
N ALA A 130 9.37 -11.21 10.95
CA ALA A 130 8.90 -12.59 10.79
C ALA A 130 9.70 -13.31 9.68
N GLU A 131 9.97 -12.66 8.54
CA GLU A 131 10.71 -13.24 7.41
C GLU A 131 12.13 -13.68 7.81
N TYR A 132 12.78 -12.94 8.71
CA TYR A 132 14.09 -13.35 9.25
C TYR A 132 14.08 -14.75 9.88
N TYR A 133 12.96 -15.16 10.48
CA TYR A 133 12.82 -16.49 11.11
C TYR A 133 12.21 -17.52 10.15
N ALA A 134 11.68 -17.11 9.00
CA ALA A 134 11.01 -17.99 8.06
C ALA A 134 11.96 -19.03 7.43
N GLU A 135 13.25 -18.68 7.28
CA GLU A 135 14.26 -19.63 6.75
C GLU A 135 14.50 -20.83 7.67
N GLU A 136 14.34 -20.66 8.98
CA GLU A 136 14.51 -21.72 9.99
C GLU A 136 13.17 -22.32 10.44
N ALA A 137 12.04 -21.75 10.00
CA ALA A 137 10.72 -22.22 10.36
C ALA A 137 10.36 -23.53 9.66
N THR A 138 9.62 -24.38 10.36
CA THR A 138 9.16 -25.67 9.84
C THR A 138 7.70 -25.65 9.40
N ASP A 139 6.93 -24.66 9.85
CA ASP A 139 5.52 -24.44 9.49
C ASP A 139 5.41 -23.74 8.14
N THR A 140 5.47 -24.53 7.05
CA THR A 140 5.38 -24.02 5.67
C THR A 140 4.08 -23.28 5.40
N HIS A 141 2.98 -23.64 6.10
CA HIS A 141 1.71 -22.96 5.99
C HIS A 141 1.82 -21.51 6.54
N ALA A 142 2.41 -21.35 7.72
CA ALA A 142 2.62 -20.03 8.31
C ALA A 142 3.61 -19.18 7.48
N VAL A 143 4.63 -19.79 6.88
CA VAL A 143 5.56 -19.13 5.95
C VAL A 143 4.82 -18.62 4.70
N ALA A 144 3.92 -19.43 4.13
CA ALA A 144 3.12 -19.02 2.99
C ALA A 144 2.19 -17.83 3.33
N LEU A 145 1.52 -17.87 4.50
CA LEU A 145 0.71 -16.74 4.98
C LEU A 145 1.53 -15.45 5.14
N LEU A 146 2.77 -15.55 5.59
CA LEU A 146 3.68 -14.40 5.69
C LEU A 146 3.98 -13.81 4.30
N TYR A 147 4.30 -14.64 3.32
CA TYR A 147 4.56 -14.16 1.96
C TYR A 147 3.31 -13.56 1.32
N ASN A 148 2.15 -14.14 1.56
CA ASN A 148 0.86 -13.57 1.16
C ASN A 148 0.62 -12.18 1.78
N ALA A 149 0.93 -12.01 3.07
CA ALA A 149 0.79 -10.72 3.74
C ALA A 149 1.74 -9.66 3.14
N PHE A 150 2.98 -10.03 2.80
CA PHE A 150 3.86 -9.13 2.06
C PHE A 150 3.32 -8.76 0.68
N ALA A 151 2.81 -9.73 -0.07
CA ALA A 151 2.19 -9.47 -1.37
C ALA A 151 1.05 -8.46 -1.23
N SER A 152 0.21 -8.61 -0.21
CA SER A 152 -0.87 -7.66 0.10
C SER A 152 -0.37 -6.25 0.44
N ILE A 153 0.75 -6.11 1.17
CA ILE A 153 1.38 -4.80 1.42
C ILE A 153 1.83 -4.17 0.09
N TYR A 154 2.48 -4.97 -0.78
CA TYR A 154 2.98 -4.45 -2.05
C TYR A 154 1.87 -4.15 -3.06
N ASP A 155 0.75 -4.87 -3.03
CA ASP A 155 -0.47 -4.50 -3.76
C ASP A 155 -0.99 -3.14 -3.29
N ALA A 156 -1.12 -2.95 -1.97
CA ALA A 156 -1.60 -1.68 -1.38
C ALA A 156 -0.73 -0.47 -1.74
N VAL A 157 0.58 -0.66 -1.93
CA VAL A 157 1.50 0.40 -2.38
C VAL A 157 1.75 0.39 -3.89
N HIS A 158 0.96 -0.36 -4.65
CA HIS A 158 1.04 -0.48 -6.12
C HIS A 158 2.41 -0.91 -6.66
N ASN A 159 3.19 -1.65 -5.87
CA ASN A 159 4.47 -2.22 -6.28
C ASN A 159 4.29 -3.64 -6.83
N THR A 160 3.71 -3.74 -8.02
CA THR A 160 3.38 -5.01 -8.67
C THR A 160 4.58 -5.93 -8.90
N GLN A 161 5.80 -5.38 -8.97
CA GLN A 161 7.00 -6.20 -9.14
C GLN A 161 7.34 -6.95 -7.85
N LYS A 162 7.29 -6.28 -6.71
CA LYS A 162 7.51 -6.90 -5.41
C LYS A 162 6.35 -7.80 -5.00
N GLU A 163 5.12 -7.40 -5.31
CA GLU A 163 3.95 -8.24 -5.15
C GLU A 163 4.14 -9.59 -5.85
N LEU A 164 4.55 -9.60 -7.13
CA LEU A 164 4.85 -10.83 -7.87
C LEU A 164 5.92 -11.67 -7.18
N GLU A 165 7.04 -11.05 -6.77
CA GLU A 165 8.13 -11.75 -6.08
C GLU A 165 7.63 -12.52 -4.85
N TYR A 166 6.77 -11.89 -4.04
CA TYR A 166 6.24 -12.52 -2.82
C TYR A 166 5.16 -13.56 -3.10
N VAL A 167 4.34 -13.40 -4.12
CA VAL A 167 3.41 -14.46 -4.57
C VAL A 167 4.17 -15.67 -5.12
N GLU A 168 5.29 -15.46 -5.82
CA GLU A 168 6.15 -16.55 -6.28
C GLU A 168 6.84 -17.26 -5.09
N LYS A 169 7.27 -16.53 -4.06
CA LYS A 169 7.76 -17.11 -2.79
C LYS A 169 6.66 -17.92 -2.10
N GLU A 170 5.42 -17.41 -2.01
CA GLU A 170 4.26 -18.14 -1.47
C GLU A 170 4.07 -19.47 -2.19
N LEU A 171 4.05 -19.45 -3.52
CA LEU A 171 3.94 -20.67 -4.33
C LEU A 171 5.11 -21.64 -4.16
N SER A 172 6.33 -21.14 -3.95
CA SER A 172 7.53 -21.96 -3.82
C SER A 172 7.53 -22.84 -2.57
N VAL A 173 6.85 -22.42 -1.50
CA VAL A 173 6.75 -23.18 -0.24
C VAL A 173 5.54 -24.10 -0.22
N MET A 174 4.60 -23.96 -1.17
CA MET A 174 3.42 -24.79 -1.31
C MET A 174 3.66 -25.93 -2.32
N LYS A 175 3.05 -27.07 -2.08
CA LYS A 175 3.11 -28.20 -3.02
C LYS A 175 1.84 -28.26 -3.87
N GLU A 176 2.00 -28.46 -5.18
CA GLU A 176 0.87 -28.65 -6.10
C GLU A 176 0.00 -29.89 -5.80
N SER A 177 0.44 -30.77 -4.91
CA SER A 177 -0.16 -32.06 -4.61
C SER A 177 -1.51 -32.00 -3.87
N GLY A 178 -2.45 -31.13 -4.31
CA GLY A 178 -3.81 -31.09 -3.76
C GLY A 178 -3.96 -30.24 -2.50
N ASP A 179 -2.95 -29.47 -2.10
CA ASP A 179 -3.07 -28.51 -1.02
C ASP A 179 -3.96 -27.34 -1.48
N PRO A 180 -5.11 -27.12 -0.85
CA PRO A 180 -6.00 -26.01 -1.22
C PRO A 180 -5.32 -24.63 -1.12
N MET A 181 -4.33 -24.45 -0.25
CA MET A 181 -3.56 -23.20 -0.17
C MET A 181 -2.71 -22.92 -1.42
N TYR A 182 -2.21 -23.96 -2.09
CA TYR A 182 -1.54 -23.80 -3.39
C TYR A 182 -2.46 -23.10 -4.41
N TYR A 183 -3.71 -23.54 -4.47
CA TYR A 183 -4.69 -22.92 -5.37
C TYR A 183 -5.09 -21.51 -4.93
N SER A 184 -5.06 -21.25 -3.61
CA SER A 184 -5.20 -19.90 -3.08
C SER A 184 -4.07 -18.98 -3.57
N ALA A 185 -2.82 -19.44 -3.48
CA ALA A 185 -1.67 -18.70 -4.00
C ALA A 185 -1.72 -18.50 -5.53
N LEU A 186 -2.27 -19.46 -6.29
CA LEU A 186 -2.56 -19.24 -7.72
C LEU A 186 -3.59 -18.16 -7.97
N GLY A 187 -4.59 -18.02 -7.11
CA GLY A 187 -5.57 -16.93 -7.17
C GLY A 187 -4.92 -15.56 -6.94
N ASN A 188 -3.97 -15.49 -6.00
CA ASN A 188 -3.19 -14.28 -5.77
C ASN A 188 -2.30 -13.96 -6.99
N LEU A 189 -1.67 -14.96 -7.59
CA LEU A 189 -0.91 -14.81 -8.83
C LEU A 189 -1.78 -14.28 -9.97
N ALA A 190 -3.01 -14.79 -10.09
CA ALA A 190 -3.97 -14.30 -11.06
C ALA A 190 -4.30 -12.80 -10.86
N MET A 191 -4.40 -12.35 -9.61
CA MET A 191 -4.61 -10.93 -9.28
C MET A 191 -3.44 -10.07 -9.76
N VAL A 192 -2.20 -10.52 -9.55
CA VAL A 192 -0.99 -9.82 -10.02
C VAL A 192 -1.00 -9.68 -11.54
N TYR A 193 -1.23 -10.78 -12.28
CA TYR A 193 -1.27 -10.74 -13.74
C TYR A 193 -2.46 -9.94 -14.27
N HIS A 194 -3.60 -9.95 -13.57
CA HIS A 194 -4.71 -9.05 -13.86
C HIS A 194 -4.29 -7.58 -13.77
N THR A 195 -3.60 -7.19 -12.70
CA THR A 195 -3.09 -5.82 -12.51
C THR A 195 -2.08 -5.45 -13.58
N ARG A 196 -1.22 -6.38 -14.00
CA ARG A 196 -0.25 -6.23 -15.10
C ARG A 196 -0.90 -6.26 -16.49
N LYS A 197 -2.20 -6.52 -16.58
CA LYS A 197 -2.98 -6.64 -17.82
C LYS A 197 -2.55 -7.82 -18.70
N ASP A 198 -1.94 -8.83 -18.13
CA ASP A 198 -1.74 -10.11 -18.79
C ASP A 198 -3.01 -10.97 -18.62
N TRP A 199 -4.00 -10.59 -19.44
CA TRP A 199 -5.36 -11.12 -19.32
C TRP A 199 -5.46 -12.63 -19.55
N ALA A 200 -4.69 -13.15 -20.50
CA ALA A 200 -4.74 -14.58 -20.85
C ALA A 200 -4.21 -15.45 -19.71
N LEU A 201 -3.10 -15.03 -19.12
CA LEU A 201 -2.51 -15.75 -17.98
C LEU A 201 -3.38 -15.60 -16.75
N ALA A 202 -3.86 -14.42 -16.45
CA ALA A 202 -4.78 -14.17 -15.33
C ALA A 202 -6.06 -15.01 -15.45
N ASP A 203 -6.67 -15.10 -16.65
CA ASP A 203 -7.85 -15.91 -16.92
C ASP A 203 -7.62 -17.40 -16.60
N SER A 204 -6.54 -17.97 -17.12
CA SER A 204 -6.16 -19.36 -16.86
C SER A 204 -5.94 -19.64 -15.37
N LEU A 205 -5.24 -18.75 -14.68
CA LEU A 205 -4.94 -18.88 -13.26
C LEU A 205 -6.20 -18.75 -12.39
N TYR A 206 -7.11 -17.78 -12.69
CA TYR A 206 -8.38 -17.67 -11.98
C TYR A 206 -9.23 -18.93 -12.14
N GLN A 207 -9.33 -19.48 -13.36
CA GLN A 207 -10.09 -20.72 -13.59
C GLN A 207 -9.51 -21.87 -12.77
N LYS A 208 -8.18 -22.05 -12.76
CA LYS A 208 -7.51 -23.10 -11.99
C LYS A 208 -7.72 -22.89 -10.48
N ALA A 209 -7.56 -21.67 -9.97
CA ALA A 209 -7.76 -21.34 -8.57
C ALA A 209 -9.22 -21.61 -8.13
N ILE A 210 -10.18 -21.09 -8.87
CA ILE A 210 -11.62 -21.19 -8.56
C ILE A 210 -12.12 -22.65 -8.57
N SER A 211 -11.56 -23.49 -9.47
CA SER A 211 -11.96 -24.89 -9.56
C SER A 211 -11.51 -25.76 -8.38
N HIS A 212 -10.59 -25.27 -7.54
CA HIS A 212 -10.00 -26.03 -6.43
C HIS A 212 -10.13 -25.32 -5.07
N SER A 213 -10.80 -24.17 -5.00
CA SER A 213 -10.87 -23.36 -3.77
C SER A 213 -12.14 -23.59 -2.93
N ASP A 214 -12.92 -24.65 -3.16
CA ASP A 214 -14.16 -24.94 -2.43
C ASP A 214 -13.93 -25.12 -0.91
N ALA A 215 -12.74 -25.57 -0.51
CA ALA A 215 -12.35 -25.70 0.89
C ALA A 215 -12.11 -24.33 1.59
N TYR A 216 -11.94 -23.26 0.83
CA TYR A 216 -11.67 -21.90 1.33
C TYR A 216 -12.69 -20.89 0.79
N PRO A 217 -13.93 -20.90 1.29
CA PRO A 217 -15.03 -20.07 0.75
C PRO A 217 -14.70 -18.58 0.71
N HIS A 218 -13.91 -18.07 1.68
CA HIS A 218 -13.52 -16.68 1.71
C HIS A 218 -12.55 -16.32 0.55
N ALA A 219 -11.51 -17.11 0.36
CA ALA A 219 -10.59 -16.92 -0.76
C ALA A 219 -11.30 -17.08 -2.11
N LEU A 220 -12.14 -18.10 -2.24
CA LEU A 220 -12.97 -18.31 -3.43
C LEU A 220 -13.84 -17.09 -3.74
N ALA A 221 -14.47 -16.49 -2.72
CA ALA A 221 -15.30 -15.31 -2.89
C ALA A 221 -14.48 -14.11 -3.42
N ILE A 222 -13.24 -13.93 -2.96
CA ILE A 222 -12.32 -12.90 -3.44
C ILE A 222 -11.95 -13.14 -4.93
N TYR A 223 -11.61 -14.38 -5.30
CA TYR A 223 -11.22 -14.69 -6.68
C TYR A 223 -12.39 -14.54 -7.65
N LEU A 224 -13.60 -14.97 -7.26
CA LEU A 224 -14.81 -14.76 -8.06
C LEU A 224 -15.07 -13.28 -8.32
N SER A 225 -14.92 -12.43 -7.30
CA SER A 225 -15.08 -10.98 -7.43
C SER A 225 -14.02 -10.36 -8.34
N ASN A 226 -12.74 -10.72 -8.16
CA ASN A 226 -11.65 -10.17 -8.95
C ASN A 226 -11.70 -10.67 -10.41
N TYR A 227 -12.07 -11.92 -10.62
CA TYR A 227 -12.25 -12.46 -11.96
C TYR A 227 -13.43 -11.82 -12.69
N ALA A 228 -14.57 -11.59 -12.01
CA ALA A 228 -15.68 -10.85 -12.55
C ALA A 228 -15.26 -9.42 -12.96
N ARG A 229 -14.48 -8.74 -12.10
CA ARG A 229 -13.92 -7.44 -12.41
C ARG A 229 -13.03 -7.49 -13.65
N MET A 230 -12.14 -8.47 -13.76
CA MET A 230 -11.28 -8.67 -14.92
C MET A 230 -12.10 -8.79 -16.21
N LYS A 231 -13.15 -9.63 -16.21
CA LYS A 231 -14.04 -9.81 -17.37
C LYS A 231 -14.73 -8.52 -17.82
N LEU A 232 -14.98 -7.59 -16.90
CA LEU A 232 -15.57 -6.28 -17.21
C LEU A 232 -14.54 -5.24 -17.65
N LEU A 233 -13.27 -5.42 -17.30
CA LEU A 233 -12.20 -4.47 -17.60
C LEU A 233 -11.40 -4.83 -18.86
N HIS A 234 -11.50 -6.07 -19.32
CA HIS A 234 -10.87 -6.53 -20.55
C HIS A 234 -11.38 -5.78 -21.78
N SER A 235 -10.59 -5.74 -22.86
CA SER A 235 -11.01 -5.13 -24.13
C SER A 235 -12.24 -5.81 -24.72
N GLU A 236 -12.24 -7.14 -24.68
CA GLU A 236 -13.40 -7.99 -25.00
C GLU A 236 -14.15 -8.29 -23.69
N LYS A 237 -15.13 -7.44 -23.39
CA LYS A 237 -15.89 -7.57 -22.14
C LYS A 237 -16.81 -8.77 -22.20
N ASP A 238 -16.87 -9.49 -21.07
CA ASP A 238 -17.81 -10.58 -20.85
C ASP A 238 -18.74 -10.24 -19.67
N PRO A 239 -19.75 -9.39 -19.89
CA PRO A 239 -20.64 -8.96 -18.81
C PRO A 239 -21.53 -10.09 -18.27
N GLN A 240 -21.90 -11.08 -19.10
CA GLN A 240 -22.67 -12.22 -18.63
C GLN A 240 -21.84 -13.11 -17.73
N GLY A 241 -20.62 -13.47 -18.13
CA GLY A 241 -19.70 -14.24 -17.29
C GLY A 241 -19.36 -13.53 -15.98
N ALA A 242 -19.27 -12.21 -15.97
CA ALA A 242 -19.08 -11.44 -14.74
C ALA A 242 -20.28 -11.55 -13.79
N ILE A 243 -21.52 -11.49 -14.33
CA ILE A 243 -22.74 -11.69 -13.55
C ILE A 243 -22.79 -13.09 -12.93
N ASP A 244 -22.45 -14.11 -13.71
CA ASP A 244 -22.47 -15.50 -13.25
C ASP A 244 -21.48 -15.73 -12.10
N LEU A 245 -20.27 -15.15 -12.21
CA LEU A 245 -19.26 -15.19 -11.15
C LEU A 245 -19.73 -14.46 -9.88
N LEU A 246 -20.33 -13.28 -10.00
CA LEU A 246 -20.84 -12.50 -8.87
C LEU A 246 -22.06 -13.18 -8.22
N ASN A 247 -22.89 -13.86 -8.98
CA ASN A 247 -23.99 -14.67 -8.44
C ASN A 247 -23.46 -15.85 -7.63
N ARG A 248 -22.46 -16.61 -8.16
CA ARG A 248 -21.79 -17.67 -7.41
C ARG A 248 -21.15 -17.14 -6.14
N LYS A 249 -20.48 -15.98 -6.20
CA LYS A 249 -19.93 -15.32 -5.01
C LYS A 249 -21.02 -15.00 -3.99
N ARG A 250 -22.15 -14.47 -4.43
CA ARG A 250 -23.28 -14.13 -3.56
C ARG A 250 -23.83 -15.35 -2.83
N GLU A 251 -23.92 -16.50 -3.48
CA GLU A 251 -24.35 -17.76 -2.86
C GLU A 251 -23.41 -18.20 -1.74
N ILE A 252 -22.09 -18.08 -1.95
CA ILE A 252 -21.06 -18.42 -0.96
C ILE A 252 -21.06 -17.44 0.23
N SER A 253 -21.35 -16.15 -0.02
CA SER A 253 -21.26 -15.05 0.97
C SER A 253 -22.61 -14.73 1.60
N SER A 254 -23.42 -15.72 1.92
CA SER A 254 -24.70 -15.55 2.62
C SER A 254 -25.66 -14.56 1.94
N GLY A 255 -25.61 -14.44 0.63
CA GLY A 255 -26.50 -13.59 -0.16
C GLY A 255 -26.06 -12.13 -0.30
N VAL A 256 -24.93 -11.72 0.28
CA VAL A 256 -24.48 -10.31 0.31
C VAL A 256 -23.37 -10.07 -0.70
N LEU A 257 -23.52 -9.00 -1.49
CA LEU A 257 -22.46 -8.41 -2.30
C LEU A 257 -22.01 -7.10 -1.64
N SER A 258 -20.70 -6.84 -1.63
CA SER A 258 -20.16 -5.56 -1.20
C SER A 258 -20.57 -4.41 -2.14
N PRO A 259 -20.54 -3.16 -1.70
CA PRO A 259 -20.86 -2.02 -2.57
C PRO A 259 -20.07 -2.01 -3.89
N LYS A 260 -18.79 -2.37 -3.85
CA LYS A 260 -17.91 -2.47 -5.02
C LYS A 260 -18.38 -3.55 -6.01
N GLU A 261 -18.81 -4.69 -5.51
CA GLU A 261 -19.35 -5.79 -6.33
C GLU A 261 -20.74 -5.47 -6.90
N VAL A 262 -21.57 -4.77 -6.12
CA VAL A 262 -22.85 -4.24 -6.64
C VAL A 262 -22.60 -3.25 -7.77
N GLY A 263 -21.57 -2.43 -7.68
CA GLY A 263 -21.16 -1.53 -8.75
C GLY A 263 -20.72 -2.27 -10.03
N ALA A 264 -19.92 -3.33 -9.87
CA ALA A 264 -19.55 -4.21 -10.98
C ALA A 264 -20.75 -4.90 -11.61
N TYR A 265 -21.68 -5.38 -10.77
CA TYR A 265 -22.92 -6.02 -11.22
C TYR A 265 -23.81 -5.03 -11.99
N ALA A 266 -23.97 -3.81 -11.49
CA ALA A 266 -24.72 -2.75 -12.17
C ALA A 266 -24.10 -2.39 -13.54
N TYR A 267 -22.77 -2.31 -13.60
CA TYR A 267 -22.07 -2.06 -14.86
C TYR A 267 -22.27 -3.20 -15.87
N ALA A 268 -22.19 -4.46 -15.42
CA ALA A 268 -22.45 -5.61 -16.28
C ALA A 268 -23.88 -5.61 -16.83
N LEU A 269 -24.88 -5.31 -15.99
CA LEU A 269 -26.29 -5.16 -16.41
C LEU A 269 -26.47 -4.01 -17.41
N ASP A 270 -25.79 -2.89 -17.20
CA ASP A 270 -25.83 -1.74 -18.11
C ASP A 270 -25.28 -2.10 -19.50
N LEU A 271 -24.16 -2.83 -19.54
CA LEU A 271 -23.57 -3.33 -20.79
C LEU A 271 -24.49 -4.31 -21.54
N LEU A 272 -25.28 -5.10 -20.83
CA LEU A 272 -26.29 -6.01 -21.39
C LEU A 272 -27.61 -5.29 -21.77
N GLY A 273 -27.69 -3.99 -21.55
CA GLY A 273 -28.89 -3.21 -21.86
C GLY A 273 -30.01 -3.27 -20.81
N ASN A 274 -29.81 -3.98 -19.68
CA ASN A 274 -30.77 -4.04 -18.59
C ASN A 274 -30.66 -2.79 -17.68
N ARG A 275 -30.89 -1.62 -18.30
CA ARG A 275 -30.73 -0.30 -17.66
C ARG A 275 -31.64 -0.12 -16.44
N LYS A 276 -32.86 -0.63 -16.49
CA LYS A 276 -33.82 -0.46 -15.39
C LYS A 276 -33.30 -1.07 -14.08
N THR A 277 -32.75 -2.28 -14.14
CA THR A 277 -32.18 -2.94 -12.97
C THR A 277 -30.86 -2.28 -12.55
N ALA A 278 -30.04 -1.89 -13.53
CA ALA A 278 -28.80 -1.17 -13.28
C ALA A 278 -29.06 0.16 -12.55
N ASP A 279 -30.04 0.96 -12.99
CA ASP A 279 -30.40 2.24 -12.36
C ASP A 279 -30.83 2.05 -10.89
N ALA A 280 -31.65 1.06 -10.60
CA ALA A 280 -32.06 0.78 -9.23
C ALA A 280 -30.88 0.43 -8.30
N LEU A 281 -29.84 -0.23 -8.85
CA LEU A 281 -28.60 -0.50 -8.10
C LEU A 281 -27.74 0.75 -7.96
N ILE A 282 -27.65 1.56 -9.01
CA ILE A 282 -26.90 2.83 -9.00
C ILE A 282 -27.48 3.78 -7.95
N ASP A 283 -28.81 3.94 -7.92
CA ASP A 283 -29.49 4.80 -6.93
C ASP A 283 -29.16 4.36 -5.50
N ARG A 284 -29.15 3.05 -5.24
CA ARG A 284 -28.76 2.50 -3.94
C ARG A 284 -27.30 2.79 -3.59
N LEU A 285 -26.39 2.66 -4.56
CA LEU A 285 -24.96 2.96 -4.37
C LEU A 285 -24.71 4.44 -4.11
N GLN A 286 -25.44 5.32 -4.80
CA GLN A 286 -25.34 6.76 -4.60
C GLN A 286 -25.89 7.23 -3.24
N ALA A 287 -26.79 6.45 -2.64
CA ALA A 287 -27.33 6.71 -1.31
C ALA A 287 -26.40 6.27 -0.16
N LEU A 288 -25.29 5.58 -0.46
CA LEU A 288 -24.32 5.15 0.55
C LEU A 288 -23.59 6.35 1.20
N PRO A 289 -23.13 6.20 2.47
CA PRO A 289 -22.22 7.17 3.10
C PRO A 289 -20.97 7.41 2.26
N ASP A 290 -20.36 8.59 2.41
CA ASP A 290 -19.20 9.00 1.60
C ASP A 290 -18.03 8.02 1.69
N ALA A 291 -17.75 7.46 2.86
CA ALA A 291 -16.69 6.46 3.07
C ALA A 291 -16.90 5.18 2.23
N SER A 292 -18.17 4.73 2.07
CA SER A 292 -18.50 3.56 1.23
C SER A 292 -18.62 3.90 -0.24
N ARG A 293 -18.80 5.18 -0.57
CA ARG A 293 -18.97 5.67 -1.95
C ARG A 293 -17.67 5.61 -2.74
N SER A 294 -16.52 5.81 -2.07
CA SER A 294 -15.19 5.73 -2.71
C SER A 294 -14.95 4.38 -3.39
N GLU A 295 -15.41 3.27 -2.79
CA GLU A 295 -15.24 1.92 -3.34
C GLU A 295 -15.99 1.70 -4.67
N VAL A 296 -17.05 2.46 -4.94
CA VAL A 296 -17.91 2.27 -6.12
C VAL A 296 -17.71 3.32 -7.21
N VAL A 297 -16.99 4.39 -6.92
CA VAL A 297 -16.79 5.54 -7.83
C VAL A 297 -16.25 5.10 -9.19
N SER A 298 -15.32 4.12 -9.22
CA SER A 298 -14.76 3.61 -10.47
C SER A 298 -15.80 2.95 -11.37
N TRP A 299 -16.81 2.30 -10.80
CA TRP A 299 -17.90 1.69 -11.56
C TRP A 299 -18.89 2.75 -12.05
N LEU A 300 -19.26 3.71 -11.20
CA LEU A 300 -20.12 4.83 -11.59
C LEU A 300 -19.50 5.66 -12.71
N TYR A 301 -18.18 5.87 -12.68
CA TYR A 301 -17.42 6.47 -13.78
C TYR A 301 -17.58 5.69 -15.09
N ARG A 302 -17.38 4.36 -15.06
CA ARG A 302 -17.48 3.49 -16.24
C ARG A 302 -18.89 3.44 -16.81
N ILE A 303 -19.90 3.37 -15.95
CA ILE A 303 -21.31 3.43 -16.35
C ILE A 303 -21.63 4.78 -17.00
N SER A 304 -21.14 5.87 -16.42
CA SER A 304 -21.36 7.21 -17.00
C SER A 304 -20.69 7.35 -18.37
N LEU A 305 -19.49 6.79 -18.53
CA LEU A 305 -18.81 6.76 -19.84
C LEU A 305 -19.56 5.91 -20.86
N SER A 306 -20.02 4.70 -20.49
CA SER A 306 -20.75 3.81 -21.41
C SER A 306 -22.06 4.44 -21.89
N ARG A 307 -22.65 5.29 -21.06
CA ARG A 307 -23.89 6.05 -21.37
C ARG A 307 -23.65 7.37 -22.10
N GLY A 308 -22.39 7.80 -22.24
CA GLY A 308 -22.04 9.09 -22.85
C GLY A 308 -22.26 10.31 -21.93
N ASP A 309 -22.52 10.10 -20.63
CA ASP A 309 -22.65 11.19 -19.65
C ASP A 309 -21.27 11.69 -19.20
N GLN A 310 -20.68 12.54 -20.02
CA GLN A 310 -19.34 13.09 -19.78
C GLN A 310 -19.25 13.90 -18.50
N THR A 311 -20.32 14.59 -18.12
CA THR A 311 -20.35 15.43 -16.91
C THR A 311 -20.22 14.59 -15.64
N ARG A 312 -21.03 13.55 -15.52
CA ARG A 312 -20.94 12.62 -14.38
C ARG A 312 -19.64 11.84 -14.41
N ALA A 313 -19.20 11.39 -15.58
CA ALA A 313 -17.93 10.69 -15.72
C ALA A 313 -16.77 11.55 -15.18
N LEU A 314 -16.74 12.84 -15.53
CA LEU A 314 -15.72 13.76 -15.03
C LEU A 314 -15.75 13.95 -13.52
N THR A 315 -16.94 14.07 -12.95
CA THR A 315 -17.14 14.18 -11.51
C THR A 315 -16.57 12.95 -10.79
N TYR A 316 -16.89 11.76 -11.28
CA TYR A 316 -16.39 10.51 -10.68
C TYR A 316 -14.89 10.31 -10.89
N LEU A 317 -14.36 10.73 -12.06
CA LEU A 317 -12.91 10.67 -12.31
C LEU A 317 -12.13 11.53 -11.30
N ARG A 318 -12.60 12.75 -11.02
CA ARG A 318 -12.00 13.62 -10.00
C ARG A 318 -12.00 12.94 -8.63
N ALA A 319 -13.16 12.40 -8.22
CA ALA A 319 -13.26 11.70 -6.94
C ALA A 319 -12.33 10.48 -6.85
N MET A 320 -12.09 9.78 -7.97
CA MET A 320 -11.12 8.67 -8.01
C MET A 320 -9.68 9.17 -7.84
N LEU A 321 -9.33 10.24 -8.54
CA LEU A 321 -7.97 10.81 -8.47
C LEU A 321 -7.67 11.38 -7.08
N ASP A 322 -8.64 11.99 -6.43
CA ASP A 322 -8.52 12.49 -5.06
C ASP A 322 -8.16 11.34 -4.10
N VAL A 323 -8.88 10.22 -4.16
CA VAL A 323 -8.65 9.04 -3.30
C VAL A 323 -7.30 8.39 -3.60
N GLU A 324 -7.02 8.08 -4.87
CA GLU A 324 -5.75 7.44 -5.27
C GLU A 324 -4.54 8.31 -4.87
N TYR A 325 -4.67 9.64 -4.94
CA TYR A 325 -3.60 10.55 -4.61
C TYR A 325 -3.33 10.62 -3.10
N GLU A 326 -4.37 10.74 -2.27
CA GLU A 326 -4.22 10.75 -0.82
C GLU A 326 -3.55 9.46 -0.32
N GLU A 327 -4.00 8.30 -0.83
CA GLU A 327 -3.48 6.99 -0.46
C GLU A 327 -2.00 6.82 -0.88
N VAL A 328 -1.64 7.24 -2.11
CA VAL A 328 -0.25 7.19 -2.61
C VAL A 328 0.63 8.18 -1.85
N VAL A 329 0.17 9.39 -1.58
CA VAL A 329 0.93 10.42 -0.85
C VAL A 329 1.19 10.01 0.59
N GLU A 330 0.18 9.48 1.29
CA GLU A 330 0.34 9.02 2.66
C GLU A 330 1.37 7.89 2.74
N THR A 331 1.27 6.90 1.84
CA THR A 331 2.20 5.78 1.76
C THR A 331 3.62 6.21 1.41
N LEU A 332 3.78 7.17 0.48
CA LEU A 332 5.09 7.72 0.08
C LEU A 332 5.70 8.60 1.17
N SER A 333 4.90 9.44 1.82
CA SER A 333 5.34 10.30 2.94
C SER A 333 5.88 9.45 4.10
N ASP A 334 5.16 8.38 4.45
CA ASP A 334 5.56 7.47 5.50
C ASP A 334 6.83 6.68 5.16
N SER A 335 6.98 6.24 3.91
CA SER A 335 8.17 5.50 3.47
C SER A 335 9.45 6.34 3.50
N VAL A 336 9.38 7.62 3.17
CA VAL A 336 10.53 8.55 3.21
C VAL A 336 10.94 8.86 4.66
N SER A 337 9.99 9.13 5.55
CA SER A 337 10.25 9.35 6.99
C SER A 337 10.98 8.17 7.61
N GLN A 338 10.64 6.95 7.23
CA GLN A 338 11.24 5.73 7.77
C GLN A 338 12.63 5.44 7.21
N ALA A 339 12.83 5.61 5.90
CA ALA A 339 14.16 5.45 5.32
C ALA A 339 15.18 6.37 6.01
N LEU A 340 14.76 7.57 6.39
CA LEU A 340 15.57 8.50 7.18
C LEU A 340 15.78 8.01 8.62
N GLN A 341 14.75 7.51 9.28
CA GLN A 341 14.84 7.01 10.66
C GLN A 341 15.73 5.78 10.74
N ASP A 342 15.58 4.83 9.80
CA ASP A 342 16.44 3.64 9.71
C ASP A 342 17.88 3.99 9.40
N TYR A 343 18.11 4.97 8.53
CA TYR A 343 19.46 5.51 8.28
C TYR A 343 20.11 6.08 9.55
N TYR A 344 19.37 6.86 10.33
CA TYR A 344 19.90 7.44 11.59
C TYR A 344 20.09 6.38 12.69
N VAL A 345 19.20 5.39 12.77
CA VAL A 345 19.32 4.26 13.72
C VAL A 345 20.52 3.38 13.36
N GLN A 346 20.70 2.99 12.11
CA GLN A 346 21.87 2.23 11.65
C GLN A 346 23.17 3.03 11.86
N LYS A 347 23.17 4.31 11.56
CA LYS A 347 24.31 5.19 11.81
C LYS A 347 24.64 5.30 13.29
N ALA A 348 23.64 5.44 14.16
CA ALA A 348 23.83 5.48 15.62
C ALA A 348 24.33 4.14 16.18
N GLN A 349 23.87 3.01 15.63
CA GLN A 349 24.37 1.67 15.98
C GLN A 349 25.83 1.50 15.51
N GLN A 350 26.15 1.87 14.27
CA GLN A 350 27.53 1.82 13.75
C GLN A 350 28.49 2.72 14.56
N GLU A 351 28.03 3.89 15.01
CA GLU A 351 28.82 4.77 15.87
C GLU A 351 29.04 4.18 17.27
N ARG A 352 28.05 3.49 17.84
CA ARG A 352 28.19 2.77 19.10
C ARG A 352 29.14 1.58 18.99
N GLU A 353 29.04 0.79 17.95
CA GLU A 353 29.94 -0.32 17.66
C GLU A 353 31.37 0.18 17.41
N ARG A 354 31.56 1.29 16.68
CA ARG A 354 32.86 1.94 16.51
C ARG A 354 33.47 2.38 17.84
N LYS A 355 32.69 2.99 18.74
CA LYS A 355 33.16 3.40 20.08
C LYS A 355 33.55 2.22 20.97
N LEU A 356 32.78 1.12 20.90
CA LEU A 356 33.09 -0.12 21.61
C LEU A 356 34.36 -0.78 21.05
N GLN A 357 34.54 -0.84 19.73
CA GLN A 357 35.72 -1.36 19.09
C GLN A 357 36.96 -0.51 19.39
N GLN A 358 36.83 0.82 19.47
CA GLN A 358 37.91 1.72 19.85
C GLN A 358 38.35 1.52 21.31
N GLY A 359 37.42 1.19 22.23
CA GLY A 359 37.73 0.90 23.63
C GLY A 359 38.48 -0.41 23.84
N VAL A 360 38.27 -1.41 22.98
CA VAL A 360 38.96 -2.72 23.03
C VAL A 360 40.35 -2.68 22.39
N LEU A 361 40.57 -1.77 21.45
CA LEU A 361 41.81 -1.68 20.65
C LEU A 361 42.95 -0.90 21.31
N GLY A 362 42.79 -0.36 22.53
CA GLY A 362 43.76 0.48 23.20
C GLY A 362 45.04 -0.22 23.67
N LEU A 363 45.17 -1.52 23.56
CA LEU A 363 46.28 -2.29 24.18
C LEU A 363 47.20 -3.08 23.21
N SER A 364 46.91 -3.09 21.90
CA SER A 364 47.77 -3.86 20.96
C SER A 364 48.35 -3.02 19.81
N THR A 365 48.58 -1.75 20.05
CA THR A 365 48.61 -0.71 19.02
C THR A 365 49.89 -0.53 18.18
N ILE A 366 51.05 -1.04 18.54
CA ILE A 366 52.28 -0.70 17.80
C ILE A 366 52.53 -1.64 16.59
N VAL A 367 52.28 -2.93 16.74
CA VAL A 367 52.44 -3.89 15.62
C VAL A 367 51.23 -3.80 14.68
N LEU A 368 50.02 -3.51 15.20
CA LEU A 368 48.83 -3.31 14.38
C LEU A 368 48.89 -2.01 13.56
N LEU A 369 49.55 -0.96 14.07
CA LEU A 369 49.68 0.31 13.35
C LEU A 369 50.50 0.18 12.06
N LEU A 370 51.55 -0.67 12.04
CA LEU A 370 52.32 -0.93 10.82
C LEU A 370 51.56 -1.79 9.82
N LEU A 371 50.89 -2.83 10.30
CA LEU A 371 49.97 -3.62 9.45
C LEU A 371 48.72 -2.81 9.03
N LEU A 372 48.23 -1.94 9.94
CA LEU A 372 47.11 -1.03 9.64
C LEU A 372 47.54 0.01 8.58
N ALA A 373 48.77 0.53 8.64
CA ALA A 373 49.27 1.47 7.62
C ALA A 373 49.32 0.81 6.22
N ILE A 374 49.73 -0.45 6.14
CA ILE A 374 49.74 -1.21 4.89
C ILE A 374 48.28 -1.53 4.46
N VAL A 375 47.43 -1.94 5.39
CA VAL A 375 46.00 -2.20 5.13
C VAL A 375 45.27 -0.90 4.73
N LEU A 376 45.59 0.22 5.38
CA LEU A 376 45.02 1.53 5.04
C LEU A 376 45.45 2.02 3.64
N LEU A 377 46.73 1.82 3.26
CA LEU A 377 47.22 2.15 1.93
C LEU A 377 46.58 1.30 0.83
N LEU A 378 46.35 0.00 1.11
CA LEU A 378 45.66 -0.90 0.20
C LEU A 378 44.16 -0.55 0.13
N ARG A 379 43.57 -0.15 1.25
CA ARG A 379 42.16 0.29 1.34
C ARG A 379 41.93 1.63 0.64
N GLU A 380 42.87 2.58 0.79
CA GLU A 380 42.84 3.84 0.08
C GLU A 380 42.88 3.64 -1.45
N ARG A 381 43.70 2.69 -1.90
CA ARG A 381 43.78 2.30 -3.31
C ARG A 381 42.47 1.65 -3.78
N ARG A 382 41.85 0.83 -2.92
CA ARG A 382 40.55 0.19 -3.19
C ARG A 382 39.38 1.19 -3.17
N LEU A 383 39.41 2.13 -2.21
CA LEU A 383 38.43 3.21 -2.13
C LEU A 383 38.52 4.21 -3.28
N ARG A 384 39.75 4.46 -3.82
CA ARG A 384 39.90 5.23 -5.05
C ARG A 384 39.27 4.52 -6.24
N LEU A 385 39.49 3.22 -6.37
CA LEU A 385 38.87 2.41 -7.42
C LEU A 385 37.33 2.28 -7.28
N GLU A 386 36.83 2.16 -6.06
CA GLU A 386 35.38 2.14 -5.79
C GLU A 386 34.74 3.53 -5.98
N ARG A 387 35.43 4.61 -5.58
CA ARG A 387 35.00 5.98 -5.85
C ARG A 387 34.91 6.26 -7.35
N ASP A 388 35.89 5.79 -8.12
CA ASP A 388 35.89 5.96 -9.57
C ASP A 388 34.76 5.14 -10.22
N ARG A 389 34.42 3.95 -9.66
CA ARG A 389 33.23 3.17 -10.05
C ARG A 389 31.92 3.88 -9.67
N LEU A 390 31.82 4.42 -8.45
CA LEU A 390 30.62 5.15 -8.02
C LEU A 390 30.42 6.44 -8.80
N ILE A 391 31.52 7.13 -9.17
CA ILE A 391 31.47 8.30 -10.07
C ILE A 391 30.96 7.89 -11.45
N SER A 392 31.41 6.74 -11.99
CA SER A 392 30.94 6.25 -13.29
C SER A 392 29.45 5.80 -13.24
N ILE A 393 29.03 5.14 -12.16
CA ILE A 393 27.62 4.76 -11.93
C ILE A 393 26.75 6.00 -11.75
N ARG A 394 27.23 7.00 -11.01
CA ARG A 394 26.54 8.28 -10.83
C ARG A 394 26.40 9.04 -12.16
N ALA A 395 27.47 9.09 -12.98
CA ALA A 395 27.41 9.71 -14.29
C ALA A 395 26.42 9.02 -15.24
N ALA A 396 26.36 7.67 -15.19
CA ALA A 396 25.40 6.91 -15.96
C ALA A 396 23.94 7.15 -15.47
N LEU A 397 23.74 7.20 -14.15
CA LEU A 397 22.42 7.50 -13.55
C LEU A 397 21.98 8.95 -13.82
N GLU A 398 22.92 9.91 -13.79
CA GLU A 398 22.62 11.31 -14.17
C GLU A 398 22.32 11.44 -15.68
N GLN A 399 22.90 10.58 -16.50
CA GLN A 399 22.59 10.50 -17.91
C GLN A 399 21.19 9.89 -18.14
N ASP A 400 20.86 8.81 -17.44
CA ASP A 400 19.54 8.17 -17.49
C ASP A 400 18.46 9.12 -16.96
N LEU A 401 18.74 9.86 -15.89
CA LEU A 401 17.83 10.86 -15.33
C LEU A 401 17.56 11.98 -16.34
N ARG A 402 18.60 12.47 -17.03
CA ARG A 402 18.45 13.48 -18.09
C ARG A 402 17.67 12.96 -19.30
N GLU A 403 17.85 11.68 -19.64
CA GLU A 403 17.04 11.06 -20.69
C GLU A 403 15.55 10.94 -20.27
N GLN A 404 15.29 10.61 -19.00
CA GLN A 404 13.92 10.60 -18.46
C GLN A 404 13.33 12.01 -18.35
N GLU A 405 14.11 12.99 -17.91
CA GLU A 405 13.70 14.41 -17.89
C GLU A 405 13.37 14.92 -19.30
N ASN A 406 14.21 14.61 -20.30
CA ASN A 406 13.92 14.96 -21.68
C ASN A 406 12.66 14.25 -22.23
N ARG A 407 12.45 12.98 -21.87
CA ARG A 407 11.21 12.26 -22.26
C ARG A 407 9.97 12.90 -21.62
N THR A 408 10.06 13.32 -20.33
CA THR A 408 8.95 14.00 -19.65
C THR A 408 8.68 15.40 -20.21
N GLU A 409 9.71 16.15 -20.62
CA GLU A 409 9.54 17.44 -21.30
C GLU A 409 8.90 17.29 -22.68
N ILE A 410 9.35 16.33 -23.48
CA ILE A 410 8.74 16.00 -24.78
C ILE A 410 7.27 15.60 -24.59
N TYR A 411 6.99 14.75 -23.59
CA TYR A 411 5.63 14.29 -23.29
C TYR A 411 4.71 15.42 -22.83
N SER A 412 5.22 16.32 -21.97
CA SER A 412 4.44 17.48 -21.50
C SER A 412 4.16 18.49 -22.63
N SER A 413 5.14 18.67 -23.52
CA SER A 413 5.00 19.51 -24.71
C SER A 413 3.98 18.92 -25.71
N GLU A 414 4.06 17.59 -25.95
CA GLU A 414 3.13 16.87 -26.82
C GLU A 414 1.71 16.88 -26.25
N LEU A 415 1.56 16.68 -24.93
CA LEU A 415 0.28 16.77 -24.24
C LEU A 415 -0.31 18.19 -24.33
N SER A 416 0.50 19.21 -24.12
CA SER A 416 0.09 20.62 -24.23
C SER A 416 -0.40 20.94 -25.65
N SER A 417 0.33 20.47 -26.67
CA SER A 417 -0.05 20.63 -28.06
C SER A 417 -1.35 19.89 -28.40
N ARG A 418 -1.55 18.70 -27.86
CA ARG A 418 -2.75 17.89 -28.04
C ARG A 418 -3.96 18.50 -27.35
N ILE A 419 -3.78 19.03 -26.12
CA ILE A 419 -4.81 19.80 -25.41
C ILE A 419 -5.23 21.05 -26.21
N GLU A 420 -4.27 21.75 -26.78
CA GLU A 420 -4.57 22.95 -27.60
C GLU A 420 -5.31 22.60 -28.89
N LEU A 421 -4.94 21.48 -29.53
CA LEU A 421 -5.66 20.98 -30.73
C LEU A 421 -7.10 20.59 -30.39
N LEU A 422 -7.29 19.84 -29.28
CA LEU A 422 -8.62 19.46 -28.81
C LEU A 422 -9.47 20.66 -28.41
N ARG A 423 -8.85 21.68 -27.80
CA ARG A 423 -9.51 22.95 -27.48
C ARG A 423 -10.02 23.66 -28.71
N LYS A 424 -9.23 23.68 -29.80
CA LYS A 424 -9.64 24.24 -31.09
C LYS A 424 -10.79 23.44 -31.72
N GLN A 425 -10.72 22.13 -31.70
CA GLN A 425 -11.79 21.25 -32.19
C GLN A 425 -13.09 21.45 -31.41
N MET A 426 -13.02 21.51 -30.07
CA MET A 426 -14.19 21.75 -29.24
C MET A 426 -14.77 23.16 -29.37
N GLN A 427 -13.94 24.17 -29.62
CA GLN A 427 -14.42 25.51 -29.96
C GLN A 427 -15.24 25.51 -31.28
N GLN A 428 -14.79 24.76 -32.27
CA GLN A 428 -15.50 24.61 -33.52
C GLN A 428 -16.85 23.91 -33.33
N GLU A 429 -16.85 22.76 -32.64
CA GLU A 429 -18.09 22.05 -32.31
C GLU A 429 -19.04 22.86 -31.43
N ARG A 430 -18.51 23.74 -30.57
CA ARG A 430 -19.28 24.64 -29.74
C ARG A 430 -19.98 25.72 -30.51
N LEU A 431 -19.32 26.35 -31.50
CA LEU A 431 -19.92 27.32 -32.40
C LEU A 431 -21.10 26.71 -33.18
N ASP A 432 -20.97 25.44 -33.56
CA ASP A 432 -22.01 24.71 -34.27
C ASP A 432 -23.20 24.33 -33.36
N ARG A 433 -22.93 24.01 -32.09
CA ARG A 433 -23.99 23.67 -31.10
C ARG A 433 -24.62 24.90 -30.44
N LEU A 434 -23.87 26.01 -30.26
CA LEU A 434 -24.42 27.30 -29.78
C LEU A 434 -25.47 27.87 -30.72
N ARG A 435 -25.39 27.53 -32.02
CA ARG A 435 -26.45 27.87 -32.97
C ARG A 435 -27.77 27.16 -32.67
N ASN A 436 -27.75 26.04 -31.92
CA ASN A 436 -28.90 25.13 -31.77
C ASN A 436 -29.44 24.94 -30.37
N SER A 437 -28.86 25.53 -29.31
CA SER A 437 -29.35 25.31 -27.93
C SER A 437 -29.14 26.49 -26.99
N GLY A 438 -30.21 26.90 -26.29
CA GLY A 438 -30.24 28.01 -25.33
C GLY A 438 -29.53 27.76 -23.98
N ARG A 439 -28.44 26.99 -23.96
CA ARG A 439 -27.73 26.60 -22.71
C ARG A 439 -26.33 27.22 -22.61
N TYR A 440 -26.24 28.52 -22.74
CA TYR A 440 -24.97 29.25 -22.79
C TYR A 440 -24.09 29.08 -21.52
N GLY A 441 -24.66 29.11 -20.34
CA GLY A 441 -23.91 29.00 -19.05
C GLY A 441 -23.26 27.63 -18.81
N TYR A 442 -23.90 26.54 -19.26
CA TYR A 442 -23.36 25.17 -19.14
C TYR A 442 -22.15 24.99 -20.06
N TRP A 443 -22.18 25.59 -21.24
CA TRP A 443 -21.09 25.50 -22.22
C TRP A 443 -19.83 26.28 -21.78
N LEU A 444 -20.01 27.43 -21.09
CA LEU A 444 -18.88 28.20 -20.57
C LEU A 444 -18.09 27.39 -19.51
N TRP A 445 -18.82 26.67 -18.65
CA TRP A 445 -18.19 25.79 -17.66
C TRP A 445 -17.47 24.60 -18.33
N MET A 446 -18.08 23.99 -19.34
CA MET A 446 -17.47 22.90 -20.11
C MET A 446 -16.21 23.34 -20.86
N GLU A 447 -16.12 24.57 -21.32
CA GLU A 447 -14.91 25.10 -21.98
C GLU A 447 -13.76 25.25 -20.98
N GLN A 448 -14.04 25.78 -19.82
CA GLN A 448 -13.03 25.90 -18.75
C GLN A 448 -12.50 24.54 -18.31
N ASN A 449 -13.32 23.48 -18.43
CA ASN A 449 -12.99 22.11 -18.06
C ASN A 449 -12.86 21.16 -19.27
N SER A 450 -12.73 21.68 -20.49
CA SER A 450 -12.71 20.89 -21.73
C SER A 450 -11.60 19.84 -21.77
N ARG A 451 -10.49 20.06 -21.06
CA ARG A 451 -9.39 19.10 -20.88
C ARG A 451 -9.83 17.76 -20.27
N PHE A 452 -10.95 17.75 -19.54
CA PHE A 452 -11.49 16.55 -18.89
C PHE A 452 -12.63 15.90 -19.66
N SER A 453 -13.07 16.50 -20.77
CA SER A 453 -14.17 16.00 -21.59
C SER A 453 -13.75 14.91 -22.58
N ASP A 454 -12.46 14.83 -22.92
CA ASP A 454 -11.92 13.87 -23.88
C ASP A 454 -11.27 12.68 -23.17
N LYS A 455 -11.67 11.46 -23.56
CA LYS A 455 -11.16 10.21 -22.96
C LYS A 455 -9.65 10.03 -23.07
N GLU A 456 -9.07 10.51 -24.18
CA GLU A 456 -7.62 10.36 -24.39
C GLU A 456 -6.85 11.38 -23.55
N VAL A 457 -7.36 12.62 -23.43
CA VAL A 457 -6.78 13.64 -22.56
C VAL A 457 -6.88 13.22 -21.10
N VAL A 458 -8.04 12.71 -20.66
CA VAL A 458 -8.23 12.18 -19.31
C VAL A 458 -7.30 10.99 -19.04
N ARG A 459 -7.11 10.10 -20.02
CA ARG A 459 -6.19 8.96 -19.88
C ARG A 459 -4.74 9.39 -19.84
N ALA A 460 -4.35 10.36 -20.66
CA ALA A 460 -3.00 10.92 -20.68
C ALA A 460 -2.68 11.66 -19.38
N LEU A 461 -3.60 12.51 -18.90
CA LEU A 461 -3.50 13.18 -17.59
C LEU A 461 -3.40 12.21 -16.43
N ARG A 462 -4.17 11.12 -16.45
CA ARG A 462 -4.09 10.07 -15.43
C ARG A 462 -2.72 9.38 -15.44
N LYS A 463 -2.17 9.12 -16.62
CA LYS A 463 -0.84 8.53 -16.77
C LYS A 463 0.24 9.49 -16.28
N ASP A 464 0.16 10.76 -16.64
CA ASP A 464 1.10 11.79 -16.18
C ASP A 464 1.01 12.01 -14.67
N LEU A 465 -0.20 12.02 -14.10
CA LEU A 465 -0.39 12.08 -12.65
C LEU A 465 0.20 10.86 -11.95
N GLN A 466 0.05 9.67 -12.52
CA GLN A 466 0.69 8.45 -12.02
C GLN A 466 2.22 8.49 -12.15
N GLU A 467 2.74 9.02 -13.25
CA GLU A 467 4.19 9.22 -13.46
C GLU A 467 4.74 10.32 -12.55
N ILE A 468 4.03 11.43 -12.35
CA ILE A 468 4.37 12.47 -11.37
C ILE A 468 4.34 11.90 -9.95
N CYS A 469 3.34 11.11 -9.58
CA CYS A 469 3.27 10.42 -8.30
C CYS A 469 4.36 9.35 -8.14
N ALA A 470 4.76 8.68 -9.22
CA ALA A 470 5.86 7.70 -9.21
C ALA A 470 7.24 8.38 -9.18
N ILE A 471 7.38 9.53 -9.83
CA ILE A 471 8.60 10.38 -9.78
C ILE A 471 8.71 11.08 -8.42
N GLU A 472 7.59 11.37 -7.78
CA GLU A 472 7.52 11.98 -6.43
C GLU A 472 7.58 10.96 -5.28
N GLN A 473 8.26 9.86 -5.44
CA GLN A 473 8.87 9.25 -4.26
C GLN A 473 9.80 10.26 -3.54
N ASP A 474 10.14 11.36 -4.20
CA ASP A 474 10.86 12.47 -3.61
C ASP A 474 10.33 13.82 -4.15
N TYR A 475 9.29 14.42 -3.50
CA TYR A 475 8.86 15.78 -3.82
C TYR A 475 10.03 16.78 -3.70
N ARG A 476 11.10 16.40 -3.01
CA ARG A 476 12.37 17.12 -2.97
C ARG A 476 13.09 17.14 -4.33
N ALA A 477 12.77 16.24 -5.25
CA ALA A 477 13.30 16.33 -6.61
C ALA A 477 12.65 17.50 -7.38
N LEU A 478 11.34 17.67 -7.22
CA LEU A 478 10.61 18.83 -7.77
C LEU A 478 11.06 20.13 -7.12
N GLU A 479 11.22 20.14 -5.80
CA GLU A 479 11.76 21.25 -5.02
C GLU A 479 13.17 21.66 -5.54
N ARG A 480 14.07 20.71 -5.68
CA ARG A 480 15.44 20.95 -6.21
C ARG A 480 15.44 21.44 -7.66
N ARG A 481 14.48 20.98 -8.47
CA ARG A 481 14.32 21.46 -9.85
C ARG A 481 13.85 22.90 -9.88
N LEU A 482 12.79 23.21 -9.12
CA LEU A 482 12.28 24.58 -8.98
C LEU A 482 13.36 25.53 -8.43
N ASP A 483 14.12 25.09 -7.46
CA ASP A 483 15.18 25.90 -6.87
C ASP A 483 16.32 26.20 -7.87
N ARG A 484 16.66 25.23 -8.73
CA ARG A 484 17.61 25.44 -9.83
C ARG A 484 17.06 26.35 -10.93
N GLU A 485 15.79 26.15 -11.34
CA GLU A 485 15.15 26.97 -12.37
C GLU A 485 14.91 28.42 -11.93
N LEU A 486 14.85 28.66 -10.64
CA LEU A 486 14.61 29.95 -10.02
C LEU A 486 15.85 30.49 -9.25
N ASP A 487 17.05 29.98 -9.53
CA ASP A 487 18.33 30.43 -8.96
C ASP A 487 18.31 30.54 -7.41
N GLY A 488 17.80 29.50 -6.74
CA GLY A 488 17.69 29.43 -5.28
C GLY A 488 16.55 30.28 -4.71
N LEU A 489 15.75 30.91 -5.56
CA LEU A 489 14.64 31.77 -5.12
C LEU A 489 13.56 30.99 -4.39
N PHE A 490 13.35 29.71 -4.76
CA PHE A 490 12.37 28.85 -4.12
C PHE A 490 12.72 28.59 -2.64
N SER A 491 13.97 28.23 -2.35
CA SER A 491 14.44 27.97 -0.99
C SER A 491 14.36 29.23 -0.13
N ARG A 492 14.74 30.38 -0.65
CA ARG A 492 14.62 31.66 0.06
C ARG A 492 13.15 32.01 0.33
N LEU A 493 12.28 31.88 -0.67
CA LEU A 493 10.85 32.15 -0.51
C LEU A 493 10.20 31.22 0.53
N LYS A 494 10.59 29.96 0.55
CA LYS A 494 10.10 28.96 1.51
C LYS A 494 10.52 29.33 2.94
N GLU A 495 11.74 29.79 3.14
CA GLU A 495 12.28 30.25 4.41
C GLU A 495 11.55 31.51 4.90
N ASP A 496 11.43 32.53 4.04
CA ASP A 496 10.77 33.79 4.34
C ASP A 496 9.28 33.61 4.67
N LEU A 497 8.63 32.66 4.04
CA LEU A 497 7.24 32.28 4.35
C LEU A 497 7.11 31.41 5.61
N GLY A 498 8.21 30.98 6.22
CA GLY A 498 8.21 30.12 7.41
C GLY A 498 7.56 28.76 7.15
N LEU A 499 7.81 28.18 5.95
CA LEU A 499 7.22 26.91 5.53
C LEU A 499 8.11 25.70 5.84
N ASN A 500 9.35 25.91 6.26
CA ASN A 500 10.30 24.83 6.56
C ASN A 500 9.72 23.80 7.54
N GLY A 501 9.62 22.54 7.10
CA GLY A 501 9.02 21.45 7.85
C GLY A 501 7.49 21.35 7.75
N LYS A 502 6.82 22.23 7.01
CA LYS A 502 5.36 22.18 6.77
C LYS A 502 5.06 21.52 5.42
N THR A 503 5.29 20.22 5.34
CA THR A 503 5.27 19.43 4.09
C THR A 503 4.07 19.69 3.17
N GLN A 504 2.87 19.89 3.69
CA GLN A 504 1.68 20.18 2.88
C GLN A 504 1.68 21.58 2.26
N GLU A 505 2.15 22.59 2.99
CA GLU A 505 2.25 23.98 2.48
C GLU A 505 3.42 24.11 1.50
N GLU A 506 4.54 23.44 1.76
CA GLU A 506 5.68 23.36 0.83
C GLU A 506 5.29 22.73 -0.50
N ARG A 507 4.53 21.63 -0.46
CA ARG A 507 4.00 20.98 -1.67
C ARG A 507 3.05 21.85 -2.43
N PHE A 508 2.17 22.54 -1.74
CA PHE A 508 1.27 23.51 -2.39
C PHE A 508 2.07 24.61 -3.09
N LEU A 509 3.09 25.16 -2.44
CA LEU A 509 3.97 26.16 -3.02
C LEU A 509 4.67 25.64 -4.28
N CYS A 510 5.20 24.39 -4.24
CA CYS A 510 5.80 23.74 -5.40
C CYS A 510 4.83 23.66 -6.58
N PHE A 511 3.63 23.13 -6.36
CA PHE A 511 2.62 22.97 -7.42
C PHE A 511 2.12 24.32 -7.95
N TRP A 512 1.96 25.30 -7.08
CA TRP A 512 1.58 26.64 -7.47
C TRP A 512 2.63 27.32 -8.37
N LEU A 513 3.91 27.18 -8.02
CA LEU A 513 5.02 27.76 -8.79
C LEU A 513 5.23 27.09 -10.15
N THR A 514 4.91 25.81 -10.29
CA THR A 514 4.96 25.12 -11.60
C THR A 514 3.89 25.60 -12.57
N GLY A 515 2.93 26.42 -12.09
CA GLY A 515 1.86 26.96 -12.91
C GLY A 515 0.78 25.93 -13.26
N LEU A 516 0.65 24.87 -12.46
CA LEU A 516 -0.43 23.90 -12.58
C LEU A 516 -1.78 24.59 -12.38
N TRP A 517 -2.80 24.12 -13.08
CA TRP A 517 -4.15 24.64 -13.00
C TRP A 517 -4.80 24.28 -11.66
N ALA A 518 -5.71 25.10 -11.20
CA ALA A 518 -6.33 24.93 -9.88
C ALA A 518 -6.97 23.55 -9.68
N ASP A 519 -7.62 23.00 -10.70
CA ASP A 519 -8.23 21.68 -10.65
C ASP A 519 -7.19 20.56 -10.51
N MET A 520 -6.06 20.68 -11.19
CA MET A 520 -4.95 19.74 -11.10
C MET A 520 -4.29 19.78 -9.73
N ILE A 521 -4.09 20.99 -9.15
CA ILE A 521 -3.57 21.14 -7.78
C ILE A 521 -4.56 20.53 -6.78
N ALA A 522 -5.87 20.72 -6.99
CA ALA A 522 -6.91 20.13 -6.18
C ALA A 522 -6.82 18.60 -6.13
N GLU A 523 -6.69 17.97 -7.29
CA GLU A 523 -6.51 16.53 -7.42
C GLU A 523 -5.22 16.03 -6.77
N LEU A 524 -4.09 16.69 -7.03
CA LEU A 524 -2.77 16.33 -6.50
C LEU A 524 -2.67 16.52 -4.98
N MET A 525 -3.46 17.41 -4.40
CA MET A 525 -3.45 17.73 -2.98
C MET A 525 -4.59 17.06 -2.19
N GLY A 526 -5.55 16.39 -2.88
CA GLY A 526 -6.75 15.82 -2.25
C GLY A 526 -7.67 16.87 -1.62
N ILE A 527 -7.77 18.05 -2.23
CA ILE A 527 -8.59 19.17 -1.75
C ILE A 527 -9.57 19.64 -2.84
N THR A 528 -10.55 20.42 -2.48
CA THR A 528 -11.46 21.00 -3.49
C THR A 528 -10.79 22.16 -4.24
N THR A 529 -11.17 22.36 -5.51
CA THR A 529 -10.69 23.48 -6.33
C THR A 529 -10.91 24.83 -5.63
N ASN A 530 -12.03 25.00 -4.92
CA ASN A 530 -12.28 26.22 -4.13
C ASN A 530 -11.23 26.41 -3.03
N ASN A 531 -10.81 25.32 -2.37
CA ASN A 531 -9.73 25.39 -1.38
C ASN A 531 -8.39 25.75 -2.01
N VAL A 532 -8.13 25.37 -3.27
CA VAL A 532 -6.94 25.81 -4.00
C VAL A 532 -6.96 27.31 -4.21
N TYR A 533 -8.07 27.89 -4.65
CA TYR A 533 -8.20 29.36 -4.81
C TYR A 533 -7.99 30.09 -3.49
N VAL A 534 -8.57 29.60 -2.40
CA VAL A 534 -8.38 30.20 -1.06
C VAL A 534 -6.91 30.11 -0.63
N LYS A 535 -6.26 28.98 -0.84
CA LYS A 535 -4.83 28.80 -0.51
C LYS A 535 -3.95 29.67 -1.40
N THR A 536 -4.23 29.76 -2.68
CA THR A 536 -3.52 30.64 -3.63
C THR A 536 -3.62 32.09 -3.20
N TYR A 537 -4.82 32.57 -2.90
CA TYR A 537 -5.03 33.95 -2.44
C TYR A 537 -4.23 34.26 -1.16
N ARG A 538 -4.29 33.35 -0.17
CA ARG A 538 -3.52 33.51 1.08
C ARG A 538 -2.01 33.47 0.86
N LEU A 539 -1.54 32.63 -0.05
CA LEU A 539 -0.13 32.53 -0.40
C LEU A 539 0.36 33.80 -1.11
N GLU A 540 -0.39 34.29 -2.09
CA GLU A 540 -0.07 35.52 -2.80
C GLU A 540 -0.06 36.73 -1.86
N ASP A 541 -1.03 36.81 -0.93
CA ASP A 541 -1.10 37.85 0.08
C ASP A 541 0.12 37.83 1.02
N ARG A 542 0.51 36.66 1.49
CA ARG A 542 1.73 36.45 2.29
C ARG A 542 2.99 36.87 1.52
N ILE A 543 3.12 36.49 0.24
CA ILE A 543 4.26 36.88 -0.60
C ILE A 543 4.30 38.39 -0.78
N ARG A 544 3.16 39.07 -0.95
CA ARG A 544 3.11 40.53 -1.04
C ARG A 544 3.57 41.21 0.26
N HIS A 545 3.22 40.64 1.41
CA HIS A 545 3.61 41.19 2.73
C HIS A 545 5.11 41.05 3.04
N LEU A 546 5.82 40.15 2.34
CA LEU A 546 7.27 40.04 2.47
C LEU A 546 8.03 41.28 1.91
N ASN A 547 7.36 42.10 1.10
CA ASN A 547 7.93 43.31 0.48
C ASN A 547 9.26 43.10 -0.26
N ASN A 548 9.54 41.90 -0.72
CA ASN A 548 10.76 41.57 -1.43
C ASN A 548 10.53 41.65 -2.94
N PRO A 549 11.21 42.55 -3.67
CA PRO A 549 11.02 42.74 -5.11
C PRO A 549 11.38 41.49 -5.94
N GLU A 550 12.23 40.60 -5.44
CA GLU A 550 12.59 39.35 -6.12
C GLU A 550 11.41 38.38 -6.28
N TYR A 551 10.40 38.46 -5.41
CA TYR A 551 9.22 37.59 -5.45
C TYR A 551 8.07 38.13 -6.32
N LEU A 552 8.10 39.41 -6.70
CA LEU A 552 7.05 40.02 -7.54
C LEU A 552 6.85 39.33 -8.89
N PRO A 553 7.91 38.85 -9.58
CA PRO A 553 7.74 38.10 -10.83
C PRO A 553 6.96 36.79 -10.68
N LEU A 554 7.02 36.16 -9.50
CA LEU A 554 6.29 34.93 -9.22
C LEU A 554 4.78 35.14 -9.17
N LEU A 555 4.33 36.33 -8.73
CA LEU A 555 2.91 36.70 -8.69
C LEU A 555 2.31 36.94 -10.10
N LYS A 556 3.16 37.17 -11.11
CA LYS A 556 2.74 37.35 -12.51
C LYS A 556 2.51 36.04 -13.26
N LYS A 557 2.97 34.92 -12.73
CA LYS A 557 2.73 33.57 -13.27
C LYS A 557 1.35 33.01 -12.83
N LYS A 558 0.31 33.83 -12.83
CA LYS A 558 -1.04 33.34 -12.54
C LYS A 558 -1.40 32.17 -13.42
N PRO A 559 -1.96 31.06 -12.87
CA PRO A 559 -2.82 30.20 -13.67
C PRO A 559 -3.92 31.12 -14.21
N ILE A 560 -4.03 31.19 -15.52
CA ILE A 560 -4.93 32.09 -16.22
C ILE A 560 -6.35 31.85 -15.70
N ASN A 561 -6.83 32.74 -14.83
CA ASN A 561 -8.26 32.95 -14.67
C ASN A 561 -8.71 33.63 -15.95
N THR A 562 -9.35 32.90 -16.82
CA THR A 562 -10.25 33.52 -17.80
C THR A 562 -11.46 33.98 -17.00
N ASP A 563 -11.62 35.31 -16.90
CA ASP A 563 -12.88 35.92 -16.58
C ASP A 563 -14.02 35.35 -17.44
#